data_e438adea1b3d6d94579d0b037da62bce
#
_entry.id   e438adea1b3d6d94579d0b037da62bce
#
_cell.length_a   1.000
_cell.length_b   1.000
_cell.length_c   1.000
_cell.angle_alpha   90.00
_cell.angle_beta   90.00
_cell.angle_gamma   90.00
#
_symmetry.space_group_name_H-M   'P 1'
#
loop_
_entity.id
_entity.type
_entity.pdbx_description
1 polymer ?
#
loop_
_entity_poly.entity_id
_entity_poly.type
_entity_poly.pdbx_seq_one_letter_code
_entity_poly.pdbx_strand_id
1 'polypeptide(L)'
;MARLAFVVALIGCLGSPVGAQSAPPARLRVIVVRMVERVPYGIAFDPVRVSAQPGDTVRFVQAGGMPHNVEFRSVPMAADLGELRVGPMLVSVGQTYDVVIDGRFPPGKYVYVCTPHEVLGMAGIIYVEERPR
;
A
#
# COMPACT_ATOMS: atom_id res chain seq x y z
N MET A 1 -52.93 1.22 64.18
CA MET A 1 -52.25 2.16 63.30
C MET A 1 -50.96 1.46 62.82
N ALA A 2 -51.01 0.85 61.66
CA ALA A 2 -49.84 0.10 61.06
C ALA A 2 -49.15 1.00 60.04
N ARG A 3 -47.84 1.24 60.23
CA ARG A 3 -47.00 1.99 59.29
C ARG A 3 -46.34 1.00 58.34
N LEU A 4 -46.72 1.07 57.07
CA LEU A 4 -46.10 0.32 55.99
C LEU A 4 -44.79 1.04 55.57
N ALA A 5 -43.66 0.37 55.68
CA ALA A 5 -42.38 0.87 55.19
C ALA A 5 -42.16 0.36 53.76
N PHE A 6 -42.07 1.29 52.80
CA PHE A 6 -41.68 0.98 51.41
C PHE A 6 -40.16 0.88 51.35
N VAL A 7 -39.65 -0.29 50.98
CA VAL A 7 -38.24 -0.50 50.62
C VAL A 7 -38.09 -0.27 49.11
N VAL A 8 -37.42 0.80 48.74
CA VAL A 8 -37.04 1.04 47.33
C VAL A 8 -35.72 0.33 47.07
N ALA A 9 -35.76 -0.74 46.26
CA ALA A 9 -34.56 -1.40 45.78
C ALA A 9 -33.97 -0.63 44.60
N LEU A 10 -32.80 -0.01 44.77
CA LEU A 10 -32.02 0.54 43.65
C LEU A 10 -31.32 -0.62 42.92
N ILE A 11 -31.76 -0.89 41.69
CA ILE A 11 -31.06 -1.80 40.77
C ILE A 11 -29.95 -0.98 40.11
N GLY A 12 -28.71 -1.18 40.58
CA GLY A 12 -27.51 -0.63 39.94
C GLY A 12 -27.20 -1.39 38.64
N CYS A 13 -27.37 -0.72 37.49
CA CYS A 13 -26.84 -1.24 36.21
C CYS A 13 -25.31 -1.15 36.21
N LEU A 14 -24.64 -2.28 36.46
CA LEU A 14 -23.20 -2.44 36.21
C LEU A 14 -22.98 -2.53 34.71
N GLY A 15 -22.68 -1.41 34.05
CA GLY A 15 -22.23 -1.38 32.67
C GLY A 15 -20.88 -2.07 32.57
N SER A 16 -20.84 -3.21 31.91
CA SER A 16 -19.58 -3.88 31.57
C SER A 16 -18.74 -3.02 30.60
N PRO A 17 -17.44 -2.83 30.86
CA PRO A 17 -16.59 -2.12 29.90
C PRO A 17 -16.53 -2.95 28.61
N VAL A 18 -16.93 -2.34 27.50
CA VAL A 18 -16.70 -2.89 26.16
C VAL A 18 -15.19 -2.98 25.97
N GLY A 19 -14.66 -4.19 26.01
CA GLY A 19 -13.24 -4.44 25.78
C GLY A 19 -12.83 -3.89 24.42
N ALA A 20 -11.85 -3.01 24.38
CA ALA A 20 -11.23 -2.57 23.15
C ALA A 20 -10.62 -3.80 22.46
N GLN A 21 -11.29 -4.29 21.41
CA GLN A 21 -10.75 -5.34 20.58
C GLN A 21 -9.54 -4.73 19.84
N SER A 22 -8.33 -5.20 20.18
CA SER A 22 -7.13 -4.87 19.43
C SER A 22 -7.33 -5.35 18.00
N ALA A 23 -7.15 -4.44 17.03
CA ALA A 23 -7.19 -4.80 15.62
C ALA A 23 -6.21 -5.96 15.35
N PRO A 24 -6.57 -6.94 14.52
CA PRO A 24 -5.67 -8.04 14.18
C PRO A 24 -4.38 -7.46 13.58
N PRO A 25 -3.21 -8.09 13.83
CA PRO A 25 -1.95 -7.63 13.29
C PRO A 25 -2.05 -7.52 11.77
N ALA A 26 -1.65 -6.36 11.23
CA ALA A 26 -1.66 -6.12 9.78
C ALA A 26 -0.81 -7.21 9.10
N ARG A 27 -1.45 -8.02 8.25
CA ARG A 27 -0.73 -9.02 7.46
C ARG A 27 0.09 -8.29 6.41
N LEU A 28 1.38 -8.56 6.39
CA LEU A 28 2.28 -8.10 5.33
C LEU A 28 1.81 -8.67 4.00
N ARG A 29 1.62 -7.80 3.00
CA ARG A 29 1.11 -8.18 1.68
C ARG A 29 2.20 -8.03 0.64
N VAL A 30 2.14 -8.87 -0.38
CA VAL A 30 2.85 -8.63 -1.64
C VAL A 30 1.83 -8.14 -2.66
N ILE A 31 2.01 -6.90 -3.09
CA ILE A 31 1.15 -6.23 -4.07
C ILE A 31 1.87 -6.33 -5.41
N VAL A 32 1.30 -7.06 -6.33
CA VAL A 32 1.92 -7.32 -7.63
C VAL A 32 1.50 -6.24 -8.64
N VAL A 33 2.50 -5.64 -9.30
CA VAL A 33 2.33 -4.73 -10.44
C VAL A 33 3.06 -5.35 -11.63
N ARG A 34 2.32 -5.69 -12.68
CA ARG A 34 2.88 -6.28 -13.88
C ARG A 34 3.28 -5.18 -14.87
N MET A 35 4.42 -5.34 -15.51
CA MET A 35 4.83 -4.51 -16.64
C MET A 35 4.43 -5.26 -17.91
N VAL A 36 3.42 -4.72 -18.61
CA VAL A 36 2.73 -5.42 -19.69
C VAL A 36 2.76 -4.62 -20.98
N GLU A 37 2.76 -5.36 -22.08
CA GLU A 37 2.49 -4.85 -23.42
C GLU A 37 1.09 -5.25 -23.81
N ARG A 38 0.25 -4.28 -24.18
CA ARG A 38 -1.15 -4.52 -24.60
C ARG A 38 -1.24 -4.37 -26.12
N VAL A 39 -1.57 -5.44 -26.83
CA VAL A 39 -1.83 -5.41 -28.27
C VAL A 39 -3.22 -4.79 -28.52
N PRO A 40 -3.39 -3.90 -29.50
CA PRO A 40 -2.40 -3.48 -30.48
C PRO A 40 -1.53 -2.29 -30.04
N TYR A 41 -1.88 -1.53 -28.98
CA TYR A 41 -1.18 -0.28 -28.64
C TYR A 41 -1.17 -0.04 -27.14
N GLY A 42 -0.06 -0.28 -26.49
CA GLY A 42 0.13 0.21 -25.14
C GLY A 42 1.11 -0.60 -24.31
N ILE A 43 1.93 0.13 -23.62
CA ILE A 43 2.84 -0.38 -22.60
C ILE A 43 2.35 0.21 -21.29
N ALA A 44 2.18 -0.62 -20.27
CA ALA A 44 1.59 -0.15 -19.01
C ALA A 44 2.10 -0.92 -17.79
N PHE A 45 2.02 -0.27 -16.64
CA PHE A 45 1.95 -0.95 -15.34
C PHE A 45 0.51 -1.42 -15.10
N ASP A 46 0.33 -2.64 -14.63
CA ASP A 46 -0.98 -3.23 -14.38
C ASP A 46 -1.01 -3.93 -13.01
N PRO A 47 -1.77 -3.41 -12.03
CA PRO A 47 -2.61 -2.22 -12.09
C PRO A 47 -1.80 -0.91 -12.13
N VAL A 48 -2.38 0.14 -12.72
CA VAL A 48 -1.76 1.48 -12.80
C VAL A 48 -1.65 2.15 -11.42
N ARG A 49 -2.56 1.82 -10.50
CA ARG A 49 -2.60 2.39 -9.16
C ARG A 49 -2.72 1.30 -8.13
N VAL A 50 -1.95 1.42 -7.07
CA VAL A 50 -1.99 0.51 -5.92
C VAL A 50 -1.97 1.31 -4.62
N SER A 51 -2.56 0.75 -3.56
CA SER A 51 -2.42 1.22 -2.18
C SER A 51 -1.59 0.25 -1.39
N ALA A 52 -0.62 0.75 -0.64
CA ALA A 52 0.26 -0.02 0.20
C ALA A 52 0.34 0.57 1.61
N GLN A 53 0.62 -0.27 2.59
CA GLN A 53 0.84 0.12 3.99
C GLN A 53 2.29 -0.16 4.40
N PRO A 54 2.81 0.50 5.44
CA PRO A 54 4.13 0.18 5.97
C PRO A 54 4.29 -1.30 6.28
N GLY A 55 5.31 -1.93 5.70
CA GLY A 55 5.60 -3.35 5.77
C GLY A 55 5.16 -4.15 4.53
N ASP A 56 4.25 -3.64 3.70
CA ASP A 56 3.91 -4.28 2.43
C ASP A 56 5.10 -4.27 1.46
N THR A 57 5.11 -5.19 0.52
CA THR A 57 6.05 -5.22 -0.60
C THR A 57 5.30 -4.97 -1.90
N VAL A 58 5.71 -3.96 -2.65
CA VAL A 58 5.25 -3.78 -4.04
C VAL A 58 6.22 -4.52 -4.94
N ARG A 59 5.74 -5.57 -5.59
CA ARG A 59 6.50 -6.41 -6.51
C ARG A 59 6.18 -6.04 -7.94
N PHE A 60 7.15 -5.48 -8.65
CA PHE A 60 7.08 -5.27 -10.08
C PHE A 60 7.52 -6.53 -10.80
N VAL A 61 6.72 -6.99 -11.77
CA VAL A 61 6.97 -8.24 -12.51
C VAL A 61 7.07 -7.94 -13.99
N GLN A 62 8.17 -8.31 -14.61
CA GLN A 62 8.31 -8.28 -16.06
C GLN A 62 7.38 -9.31 -16.69
N ALA A 63 6.38 -8.86 -17.43
CA ALA A 63 5.35 -9.71 -18.02
C ALA A 63 5.22 -9.56 -19.55
N GLY A 64 6.06 -8.69 -20.15
CA GLY A 64 6.13 -8.46 -21.59
C GLY A 64 7.50 -8.81 -22.16
N GLY A 65 7.68 -8.61 -23.47
CA GLY A 65 8.93 -8.90 -24.19
C GLY A 65 9.93 -7.74 -24.19
N MET A 66 9.48 -6.51 -23.90
CA MET A 66 10.34 -5.32 -23.90
C MET A 66 10.95 -5.09 -22.53
N PRO A 67 12.21 -4.60 -22.45
CA PRO A 67 12.83 -4.26 -21.18
C PRO A 67 12.10 -3.10 -20.46
N HIS A 68 11.88 -3.25 -19.16
CA HIS A 68 11.24 -2.25 -18.31
C HIS A 68 12.02 -2.02 -17.02
N ASN A 69 11.89 -0.82 -16.45
CA ASN A 69 12.33 -0.50 -15.10
C ASN A 69 11.27 0.31 -14.35
N VAL A 70 11.58 0.65 -13.12
CA VAL A 70 10.76 1.51 -12.27
C VAL A 70 11.63 2.66 -11.78
N GLU A 71 11.24 3.88 -12.08
CA GLU A 71 11.89 5.08 -11.55
C GLU A 71 10.88 5.99 -10.88
N PHE A 72 11.08 6.31 -9.61
CA PHE A 72 10.24 7.23 -8.87
C PHE A 72 10.52 8.68 -9.28
N ARG A 73 9.56 9.32 -9.95
CA ARG A 73 9.65 10.71 -10.46
C ARG A 73 9.17 11.73 -9.43
N SER A 74 8.02 11.46 -8.80
CA SER A 74 7.43 12.35 -7.81
C SER A 74 7.14 11.59 -6.53
N VAL A 75 7.66 12.08 -5.42
CA VAL A 75 7.54 11.46 -4.10
C VAL A 75 7.26 12.54 -3.05
N PRO A 76 6.68 12.21 -1.89
CA PRO A 76 6.55 13.15 -0.77
C PRO A 76 7.90 13.76 -0.38
N MET A 77 7.89 15.00 0.09
CA MET A 77 9.12 15.74 0.45
C MET A 77 9.97 15.02 1.52
N ALA A 78 9.31 14.32 2.45
CA ALA A 78 9.98 13.58 3.52
C ALA A 78 10.46 12.17 3.09
N ALA A 79 10.25 11.75 1.83
CA ALA A 79 10.69 10.45 1.35
C ALA A 79 12.20 10.47 1.05
N ASP A 80 12.88 9.43 1.52
CA ASP A 80 14.31 9.22 1.22
C ASP A 80 14.50 7.82 0.62
N LEU A 81 14.32 7.73 -0.69
CA LEU A 81 14.35 6.44 -1.39
C LEU A 81 15.76 5.93 -1.66
N GLY A 82 16.76 6.80 -1.61
CA GLY A 82 18.15 6.40 -1.90
C GLY A 82 18.25 5.63 -3.22
N GLU A 83 18.86 4.45 -3.17
CA GLU A 83 19.03 3.55 -4.32
C GLU A 83 17.72 2.99 -4.87
N LEU A 84 16.65 2.97 -4.09
CA LEU A 84 15.33 2.51 -4.57
C LEU A 84 14.68 3.50 -5.55
N ARG A 85 15.22 4.71 -5.68
CA ARG A 85 14.66 5.69 -6.61
C ARG A 85 14.64 5.19 -8.04
N VAL A 86 15.67 4.43 -8.44
CA VAL A 86 15.78 3.85 -9.79
C VAL A 86 16.03 2.36 -9.66
N GLY A 87 15.04 1.57 -10.01
CA GLY A 87 15.12 0.11 -10.03
C GLY A 87 15.92 -0.41 -11.23
N PRO A 88 16.36 -1.66 -11.18
CA PRO A 88 17.10 -2.31 -12.27
C PRO A 88 16.25 -2.45 -13.52
N MET A 89 16.91 -2.58 -14.68
CA MET A 89 16.24 -2.97 -15.92
C MET A 89 15.90 -4.46 -15.87
N LEU A 90 14.62 -4.79 -15.99
CA LEU A 90 14.12 -6.16 -16.10
C LEU A 90 13.97 -6.50 -17.57
N VAL A 91 14.71 -7.48 -18.03
CA VAL A 91 14.85 -7.79 -19.46
C VAL A 91 14.19 -9.12 -19.87
N SER A 92 13.85 -9.96 -18.89
CA SER A 92 13.27 -11.28 -19.15
C SER A 92 11.95 -11.45 -18.42
N VAL A 93 10.97 -12.06 -19.06
CA VAL A 93 9.67 -12.39 -18.46
C VAL A 93 9.88 -13.18 -17.17
N GLY A 94 9.18 -12.78 -16.11
CA GLY A 94 9.26 -13.39 -14.78
C GLY A 94 10.31 -12.75 -13.88
N GLN A 95 11.22 -11.90 -14.36
CA GLN A 95 12.07 -11.10 -13.48
C GLN A 95 11.24 -10.15 -12.61
N THR A 96 11.70 -9.91 -11.40
CA THR A 96 11.00 -9.07 -10.42
C THR A 96 11.91 -8.00 -9.83
N TYR A 97 11.29 -6.89 -9.44
CA TYR A 97 11.88 -5.87 -8.59
C TYR A 97 10.94 -5.61 -7.41
N ASP A 98 11.43 -5.83 -6.19
CA ASP A 98 10.66 -5.69 -4.96
C ASP A 98 11.01 -4.39 -4.26
N VAL A 99 9.98 -3.62 -3.93
CA VAL A 99 10.06 -2.39 -3.14
C VAL A 99 9.32 -2.62 -1.83
N VAL A 100 10.06 -2.72 -0.74
CA VAL A 100 9.48 -2.81 0.61
C VAL A 100 9.09 -1.41 1.07
N ILE A 101 7.84 -1.23 1.46
CA ILE A 101 7.31 0.03 2.02
C ILE A 101 7.74 0.12 3.48
N ASP A 102 8.89 0.71 3.72
CA ASP A 102 9.49 0.91 5.06
C ASP A 102 9.54 2.39 5.45
N GLY A 103 10.36 2.75 6.44
CA GLY A 103 10.48 4.12 6.93
C GLY A 103 10.95 5.15 5.88
N ARG A 104 11.47 4.72 4.72
CA ARG A 104 11.84 5.58 3.59
C ARG A 104 10.63 6.05 2.79
N PHE A 105 9.46 5.41 3.00
CA PHE A 105 8.20 5.69 2.33
C PHE A 105 7.17 6.28 3.29
N PRO A 106 7.29 7.55 3.72
CA PRO A 106 6.22 8.21 4.48
C PRO A 106 4.89 8.18 3.72
N PRO A 107 3.74 8.29 4.42
CA PRO A 107 2.43 8.33 3.78
C PRO A 107 2.34 9.39 2.69
N GLY A 108 1.73 9.04 1.57
CA GLY A 108 1.56 9.95 0.45
C GLY A 108 1.52 9.27 -0.91
N LYS A 109 1.61 10.10 -1.95
CA LYS A 109 1.52 9.69 -3.35
C LYS A 109 2.94 9.59 -3.95
N TYR A 110 3.22 8.43 -4.53
CA TYR A 110 4.46 8.13 -5.24
C TYR A 110 4.14 7.88 -6.71
N VAL A 111 4.66 8.72 -7.58
CA VAL A 111 4.53 8.53 -9.04
C VAL A 111 5.82 7.91 -9.56
N TYR A 112 5.69 6.83 -10.30
CA TYR A 112 6.81 6.16 -10.94
C TYR A 112 6.54 5.95 -12.43
N VAL A 113 7.61 5.79 -13.20
CA VAL A 113 7.60 5.61 -14.65
C VAL A 113 8.52 4.45 -15.03
N CYS A 114 8.34 3.94 -16.24
CA CYS A 114 9.37 3.17 -16.92
C CYS A 114 10.22 4.15 -17.73
N THR A 115 11.51 4.27 -17.42
CA THR A 115 12.39 5.29 -18.02
C THR A 115 12.38 5.26 -19.55
N PRO A 116 12.59 4.11 -20.24
CA PRO A 116 12.58 4.11 -21.70
C PRO A 116 11.19 4.33 -22.32
N HIS A 117 10.11 4.17 -21.55
CA HIS A 117 8.75 4.24 -22.07
C HIS A 117 7.91 5.38 -21.44
N GLU A 118 8.54 6.29 -20.72
CA GLU A 118 7.87 7.45 -20.10
C GLU A 118 7.17 8.32 -21.14
N VAL A 119 7.82 8.56 -22.27
CA VAL A 119 7.26 9.34 -23.40
C VAL A 119 6.04 8.68 -24.04
N LEU A 120 5.86 7.39 -23.85
CA LEU A 120 4.69 6.61 -24.29
C LEU A 120 3.61 6.53 -23.22
N GLY A 121 3.80 7.21 -22.07
CA GLY A 121 2.83 7.26 -20.98
C GLY A 121 2.91 6.08 -20.00
N MET A 122 3.98 5.29 -20.01
CA MET A 122 4.14 4.19 -19.03
C MET A 122 4.47 4.74 -17.65
N ALA A 123 3.42 5.00 -16.87
CA ALA A 123 3.49 5.53 -15.52
C ALA A 123 2.53 4.81 -14.58
N GLY A 124 2.83 4.83 -13.29
CA GLY A 124 2.00 4.26 -12.25
C GLY A 124 2.06 5.06 -10.95
N ILE A 125 1.20 4.68 -9.99
CA ILE A 125 1.08 5.39 -8.72
C ILE A 125 0.99 4.37 -7.59
N ILE A 126 1.80 4.57 -6.54
CA ILE A 126 1.62 3.95 -5.23
C ILE A 126 1.07 5.01 -4.29
N TYR A 127 -0.04 4.71 -3.62
CA TYR A 127 -0.51 5.45 -2.46
C TYR A 127 -0.04 4.71 -1.22
N VAL A 128 0.85 5.33 -0.44
CA VAL A 128 1.26 4.81 0.87
C VAL A 128 0.31 5.38 1.91
N GLU A 129 -0.42 4.49 2.57
CA GLU A 129 -1.40 4.83 3.59
C GLU A 129 -0.75 4.87 4.98
N GLU A 130 -1.33 5.66 5.89
CA GLU A 130 -0.95 5.58 7.29
C GLU A 130 -1.32 4.21 7.87
N ARG A 131 -0.50 3.72 8.79
CA ARG A 131 -0.88 2.52 9.55
C ARG A 131 -2.10 2.84 10.44
N PRO A 132 -3.16 2.04 10.40
CA PRO A 132 -4.26 2.18 11.35
C PRO A 132 -3.72 2.14 12.79
N ARG A 133 -4.18 3.07 13.60
CA ARG A 133 -3.86 3.13 15.05
C ARG A 133 -4.62 2.08 15.82
#